data_4aff23aa16e52196e8fcc5e0fb75e774
#
_entry.id   4aff23aa16e52196e8fcc5e0fb75e774
#
_cell.length_a   1.000
_cell.length_b   1.000
_cell.length_c   1.000
_cell.angle_alpha   90.00
_cell.angle_beta   90.00
_cell.angle_gamma   90.00
#
_symmetry.space_group_name_H-M   'P 1'
#
loop_
_entity.id
_entity.type
_entity.pdbx_description
1 polymer ?
#
loop_
_entity_poly.entity_id
_entity_poly.type
_entity_poly.pdbx_seq_one_letter_code
_entity_poly.pdbx_strand_id
1 'polypeptide(L)'
;MNLPSHFRRDDTINCESPNPANTLTDRLNTLLNSSGPGYVLNLCPGEQYIITAPILFAASDQEISTVGYPTGADRATLVVDGPVANGTGHTTAVDGSCANCNGVRLRNVQINGTRLGAPPTNGGANIEMGGSTSNQLIEYVHSFDPRGWSCLHVAEGNLTCTNATVQNNDIGPAGSDAFQQWADGISVACQNSLIRNNMIYNPTDGGIVLFGSPGTRVENNTIWVDIHTLLGGINMVDVTPFGGNYDGVVVTNNTIAGGFASQPAEGSETDGTNNNDVIIKVGIAIGPRTWFGNEYLNNVSTGGTVQNNQFTGAFSYGMGMSSATNFTVENNVLIGNTSFIGARGPNCTANDPTPAPAAFVIDLSNVQQSTTQFDFTSVSDGDSLICVLSPDGGDYWPFGGNPNSSAPPVSPPEAPPQTSTHHSSTGTIVGIVLGTIGAILLVAAITWFVRKWAIRRSEAKMYLDNTRDFPGYTGQKA
;
A
#
# COMPACT_ATOMS: atom_id res chain seq x y z
N MET A 1 46.34 -35.91 -34.35
CA MET A 1 45.85 -35.63 -32.96
C MET A 1 44.40 -35.24 -33.08
N ASN A 2 43.49 -36.15 -32.75
CA ASN A 2 42.06 -35.89 -32.75
C ASN A 2 41.69 -35.31 -31.36
N LEU A 3 41.16 -34.09 -31.36
CA LEU A 3 40.58 -33.48 -30.15
C LEU A 3 39.28 -34.22 -29.81
N PRO A 4 39.02 -34.51 -28.55
CA PRO A 4 37.80 -35.18 -28.15
C PRO A 4 36.60 -34.24 -28.32
N SER A 5 35.56 -34.77 -28.95
CA SER A 5 34.25 -34.15 -29.06
C SER A 5 33.72 -33.81 -27.65
N HIS A 6 33.43 -32.51 -27.45
CA HIS A 6 32.69 -32.08 -26.26
C HIS A 6 31.33 -32.82 -26.24
N PHE A 7 31.13 -33.57 -25.19
CA PHE A 7 29.81 -34.05 -24.78
C PHE A 7 28.92 -32.85 -24.60
N ARG A 8 27.97 -32.61 -25.51
CA ARG A 8 26.76 -31.90 -25.19
C ARG A 8 26.01 -32.81 -24.21
N ARG A 9 26.01 -32.44 -22.94
CA ARG A 9 24.92 -32.86 -22.06
C ARG A 9 23.66 -32.29 -22.65
N ASP A 10 22.80 -33.13 -23.17
CA ASP A 10 21.37 -32.88 -23.28
C ASP A 10 20.84 -32.86 -21.82
N ASP A 11 21.10 -31.76 -21.13
CA ASP A 11 20.37 -31.45 -19.91
C ASP A 11 18.96 -31.10 -20.39
N THR A 12 18.08 -32.10 -20.46
CA THR A 12 16.65 -31.87 -20.60
C THR A 12 16.25 -30.96 -19.44
N ILE A 13 16.02 -29.69 -19.75
CA ILE A 13 15.54 -28.72 -18.79
C ILE A 13 14.21 -29.26 -18.28
N ASN A 14 14.20 -29.79 -17.06
CA ASN A 14 13.00 -30.35 -16.46
C ASN A 14 12.18 -29.20 -15.87
N CYS A 15 11.36 -28.57 -16.71
CA CYS A 15 10.44 -27.52 -16.32
C CYS A 15 9.01 -27.84 -16.74
N GLU A 16 8.03 -27.31 -16.04
CA GLU A 16 6.62 -27.48 -16.34
C GLU A 16 6.25 -26.64 -17.58
N SER A 17 5.77 -27.31 -18.62
CA SER A 17 5.32 -26.62 -19.84
C SER A 17 4.07 -25.76 -19.60
N PRO A 18 3.95 -24.56 -20.17
CA PRO A 18 2.71 -23.79 -20.14
C PRO A 18 1.56 -24.47 -20.92
N ASN A 19 1.87 -25.46 -21.74
CA ASN A 19 0.87 -26.19 -22.55
C ASN A 19 0.53 -27.57 -22.00
N PRO A 20 -0.73 -28.02 -22.16
CA PRO A 20 -1.87 -27.29 -22.72
C PRO A 20 -2.41 -26.19 -21.77
N ALA A 21 -2.70 -25.01 -22.29
CA ALA A 21 -3.08 -23.84 -21.50
C ALA A 21 -4.37 -24.03 -20.69
N ASN A 22 -5.35 -24.73 -21.23
CA ASN A 22 -6.65 -24.94 -20.61
C ASN A 22 -6.62 -25.80 -19.33
N THR A 23 -5.50 -26.43 -19.00
CA THR A 23 -5.31 -27.22 -17.77
C THR A 23 -4.15 -26.69 -16.94
N LEU A 24 -3.54 -25.61 -17.36
CA LEU A 24 -2.29 -25.12 -16.78
C LEU A 24 -2.41 -24.84 -15.27
N THR A 25 -3.34 -24.00 -14.89
CA THR A 25 -3.52 -23.59 -13.49
C THR A 25 -3.78 -24.79 -12.58
N ASP A 26 -4.67 -25.72 -13.01
CA ASP A 26 -4.98 -26.92 -12.24
C ASP A 26 -3.78 -27.86 -12.13
N ARG A 27 -2.98 -28.01 -13.21
CA ARG A 27 -1.75 -28.82 -13.18
C ARG A 27 -0.75 -28.28 -12.19
N LEU A 28 -0.44 -26.97 -12.24
CA LEU A 28 0.54 -26.37 -11.35
C LEU A 28 0.09 -26.48 -9.89
N ASN A 29 -1.18 -26.20 -9.60
CA ASN A 29 -1.75 -26.35 -8.26
C ASN A 29 -1.78 -27.82 -7.80
N THR A 30 -2.05 -28.75 -8.68
CA THR A 30 -2.01 -30.20 -8.37
C THR A 30 -0.60 -30.63 -7.99
N LEU A 31 0.43 -30.17 -8.71
CA LEU A 31 1.84 -30.46 -8.39
C LEU A 31 2.22 -29.94 -7.02
N LEU A 32 1.94 -28.69 -6.70
CA LEU A 32 2.22 -28.11 -5.38
C LEU A 32 1.48 -28.84 -4.27
N ASN A 33 0.19 -29.13 -4.47
CA ASN A 33 -0.63 -29.78 -3.44
C ASN A 33 -0.24 -31.26 -3.19
N SER A 34 0.23 -31.98 -4.21
CA SER A 34 0.54 -33.42 -4.10
C SER A 34 1.97 -33.75 -3.76
N SER A 35 2.92 -32.81 -3.96
CA SER A 35 4.36 -33.11 -3.84
C SER A 35 4.92 -32.92 -2.44
N GLY A 36 4.19 -32.25 -1.54
CA GLY A 36 4.62 -32.07 -0.15
C GLY A 36 5.70 -31.03 0.08
N PRO A 37 6.29 -30.97 1.29
CA PRO A 37 7.29 -29.98 1.68
C PRO A 37 8.57 -30.06 0.84
N GLY A 38 9.15 -28.85 0.57
CA GLY A 38 10.41 -28.73 -0.15
C GLY A 38 10.34 -28.94 -1.67
N TYR A 39 9.15 -29.17 -2.22
CA TYR A 39 9.00 -29.32 -3.67
C TYR A 39 9.29 -28.01 -4.41
N VAL A 40 10.00 -28.12 -5.53
CA VAL A 40 10.30 -26.98 -6.41
C VAL A 40 9.47 -27.09 -7.69
N LEU A 41 8.55 -26.15 -7.87
CA LEU A 41 7.82 -25.98 -9.13
C LEU A 41 8.71 -25.17 -10.09
N ASN A 42 9.34 -25.90 -11.01
CA ASN A 42 10.22 -25.33 -12.00
C ASN A 42 9.46 -24.84 -13.23
N LEU A 43 9.49 -23.55 -13.50
CA LEU A 43 8.93 -22.93 -14.69
C LEU A 43 9.98 -22.82 -15.81
N CYS A 44 9.56 -22.94 -17.07
CA CYS A 44 10.48 -22.86 -18.23
C CYS A 44 10.92 -21.41 -18.47
N PRO A 45 12.20 -21.16 -18.69
CA PRO A 45 12.71 -19.82 -18.97
C PRO A 45 12.06 -19.17 -20.19
N GLY A 46 11.69 -17.88 -20.07
CA GLY A 46 11.12 -17.08 -21.16
C GLY A 46 9.68 -17.42 -21.55
N GLU A 47 9.06 -18.42 -20.90
CA GLU A 47 7.70 -18.83 -21.21
C GLU A 47 6.64 -17.99 -20.47
N GLN A 48 5.46 -17.87 -21.08
CA GLN A 48 4.29 -17.25 -20.47
C GLN A 48 3.29 -18.28 -19.99
N TYR A 49 2.85 -18.13 -18.75
CA TYR A 49 1.90 -19.00 -18.07
C TYR A 49 0.60 -18.22 -17.84
N ILE A 50 -0.40 -18.44 -18.69
CA ILE A 50 -1.71 -17.79 -18.58
C ILE A 50 -2.51 -18.49 -17.49
N ILE A 51 -2.61 -17.87 -16.32
CA ILE A 51 -3.26 -18.45 -15.15
C ILE A 51 -4.65 -17.87 -14.92
N THR A 52 -5.62 -18.75 -14.70
CA THR A 52 -7.04 -18.40 -14.52
C THR A 52 -7.49 -18.41 -13.05
N ALA A 53 -6.60 -18.76 -12.14
CA ALA A 53 -6.75 -18.70 -10.68
C ALA A 53 -5.36 -18.60 -10.07
N PRO A 54 -5.22 -18.21 -8.79
CA PRO A 54 -3.95 -18.16 -8.10
C PRO A 54 -3.21 -19.50 -8.11
N ILE A 55 -1.89 -19.45 -8.22
CA ILE A 55 -1.03 -20.60 -7.94
C ILE A 55 -0.78 -20.63 -6.44
N LEU A 56 -1.19 -21.73 -5.80
CA LEU A 56 -1.27 -21.87 -4.35
C LEU A 56 -0.10 -22.70 -3.82
N PHE A 57 0.71 -22.13 -2.94
CA PHE A 57 1.56 -22.96 -2.09
C PHE A 57 0.68 -23.85 -1.18
N ALA A 58 1.16 -25.04 -0.85
CA ALA A 58 0.37 -26.01 -0.08
C ALA A 58 1.12 -26.63 1.11
N ALA A 59 2.45 -26.52 1.12
CA ALA A 59 3.31 -27.10 2.15
C ALA A 59 4.55 -26.25 2.40
N SER A 60 5.21 -26.47 3.54
CA SER A 60 6.42 -25.75 3.91
C SER A 60 7.55 -25.95 2.93
N ASP A 61 8.40 -24.94 2.85
CA ASP A 61 9.65 -24.94 2.07
C ASP A 61 9.46 -25.18 0.55
N GLN A 62 8.24 -25.14 0.04
CA GLN A 62 8.00 -25.20 -1.39
C GLN A 62 8.57 -23.96 -2.08
N GLU A 63 8.95 -24.13 -3.35
CA GLU A 63 9.46 -23.04 -4.17
C GLU A 63 8.76 -23.00 -5.52
N ILE A 64 8.49 -21.78 -6.00
CA ILE A 64 8.09 -21.50 -7.37
C ILE A 64 9.20 -20.65 -7.97
N SER A 65 9.85 -21.17 -9.03
CA SER A 65 10.97 -20.47 -9.66
C SER A 65 11.14 -20.82 -11.13
N THR A 66 11.85 -19.97 -11.86
CA THR A 66 12.30 -20.28 -13.23
C THR A 66 13.59 -21.11 -13.18
N VAL A 67 13.66 -22.17 -13.98
CA VAL A 67 14.85 -23.01 -14.10
C VAL A 67 16.08 -22.15 -14.44
N GLY A 68 17.17 -22.41 -13.70
CA GLY A 68 18.42 -21.68 -13.88
C GLY A 68 18.46 -20.31 -13.22
N TYR A 69 17.42 -19.90 -12.55
CA TYR A 69 17.32 -18.66 -11.77
C TYR A 69 17.75 -17.40 -12.54
N PRO A 70 17.22 -17.14 -13.76
CA PRO A 70 17.52 -15.93 -14.49
C PRO A 70 17.02 -14.70 -13.72
N THR A 71 17.72 -13.59 -13.81
CA THR A 71 17.36 -12.31 -13.16
C THR A 71 16.84 -11.25 -14.15
N GLY A 72 16.86 -11.56 -15.45
CA GLY A 72 16.42 -10.68 -16.53
C GLY A 72 15.12 -11.13 -17.22
N ALA A 73 15.03 -10.82 -18.49
CA ALA A 73 13.87 -11.10 -19.34
C ALA A 73 13.55 -12.60 -19.52
N ASP A 74 14.52 -13.47 -19.26
CA ASP A 74 14.33 -14.93 -19.35
C ASP A 74 13.58 -15.53 -18.15
N ARG A 75 13.18 -14.72 -17.18
CA ARG A 75 12.26 -15.18 -16.12
C ARG A 75 10.94 -15.63 -16.73
N ALA A 76 10.39 -16.74 -16.29
CA ALA A 76 9.03 -17.18 -16.62
C ALA A 76 8.01 -16.12 -16.18
N THR A 77 7.00 -15.86 -16.97
CA THR A 77 5.97 -14.85 -16.66
C THR A 77 4.63 -15.50 -16.33
N LEU A 78 4.15 -15.33 -15.13
CA LEU A 78 2.76 -15.62 -14.76
C LEU A 78 1.89 -14.44 -15.21
N VAL A 79 0.91 -14.72 -16.07
CA VAL A 79 -0.01 -13.72 -16.61
C VAL A 79 -1.39 -13.96 -16.03
N VAL A 80 -1.88 -13.01 -15.23
CA VAL A 80 -3.23 -13.11 -14.63
C VAL A 80 -4.28 -12.94 -15.73
N ASP A 81 -5.10 -13.96 -15.93
CA ASP A 81 -6.15 -13.99 -16.96
C ASP A 81 -7.55 -14.05 -16.33
N GLY A 82 -8.56 -13.86 -17.16
CA GLY A 82 -9.95 -13.87 -16.74
C GLY A 82 -10.56 -12.46 -16.64
N PRO A 83 -11.84 -12.37 -16.31
CA PRO A 83 -12.54 -11.10 -16.35
C PRO A 83 -12.04 -10.13 -15.29
N VAL A 84 -11.77 -8.90 -15.74
CA VAL A 84 -11.51 -7.75 -14.85
C VAL A 84 -12.78 -6.92 -14.86
N ALA A 85 -13.62 -7.02 -13.89
CA ALA A 85 -14.73 -6.09 -13.68
C ALA A 85 -15.59 -6.46 -12.47
N ASN A 86 -16.30 -5.50 -11.92
CA ASN A 86 -17.36 -5.68 -10.92
C ASN A 86 -16.94 -6.43 -9.63
N GLY A 87 -15.68 -6.33 -9.25
CA GLY A 87 -15.17 -6.93 -8.01
C GLY A 87 -15.14 -8.45 -7.99
N THR A 88 -15.21 -9.14 -9.14
CA THR A 88 -15.26 -10.60 -9.23
C THR A 88 -14.11 -11.22 -10.03
N GLY A 89 -13.20 -10.41 -10.55
CA GLY A 89 -12.05 -10.88 -11.31
C GLY A 89 -10.98 -11.51 -10.41
N HIS A 90 -10.28 -12.48 -10.96
CA HIS A 90 -9.07 -13.02 -10.35
C HIS A 90 -7.95 -11.95 -10.33
N THR A 91 -7.39 -11.68 -9.17
CA THR A 91 -6.40 -10.62 -8.94
C THR A 91 -5.02 -11.15 -8.54
N THR A 92 -4.95 -12.24 -7.81
CA THR A 92 -3.71 -12.80 -7.26
C THR A 92 -3.11 -13.84 -8.21
N ALA A 93 -1.83 -13.72 -8.48
CA ALA A 93 -1.09 -14.69 -9.26
C ALA A 93 -0.52 -15.83 -8.40
N VAL A 94 0.05 -15.48 -7.24
CA VAL A 94 0.67 -16.45 -6.32
C VAL A 94 0.21 -16.18 -4.90
N ASP A 95 -0.20 -17.23 -4.21
CA ASP A 95 -0.62 -17.19 -2.83
C ASP A 95 0.17 -18.17 -1.97
N GLY A 96 0.88 -17.65 -0.99
CA GLY A 96 1.65 -18.37 0.03
C GLY A 96 1.19 -18.09 1.46
N SER A 97 -0.05 -17.65 1.65
CA SER A 97 -0.60 -17.30 2.97
C SER A 97 -1.13 -18.48 3.78
N CYS A 98 -1.05 -19.70 3.24
CA CYS A 98 -1.59 -20.89 3.88
C CYS A 98 -0.92 -21.19 5.24
N ALA A 99 -1.64 -21.79 6.17
CA ALA A 99 -1.15 -22.11 7.51
C ALA A 99 0.12 -22.98 7.53
N ASN A 100 0.35 -23.77 6.48
CA ASN A 100 1.52 -24.64 6.33
C ASN A 100 2.61 -24.05 5.43
N CYS A 101 2.51 -22.79 5.01
CA CYS A 101 3.38 -22.16 4.06
C CYS A 101 4.66 -21.54 4.69
N ASN A 102 5.17 -22.12 5.79
CA ASN A 102 6.43 -21.69 6.36
C ASN A 102 7.58 -21.94 5.39
N GLY A 103 8.48 -20.98 5.26
CA GLY A 103 9.70 -21.12 4.45
C GLY A 103 9.46 -21.24 2.93
N VAL A 104 8.24 -20.98 2.44
CA VAL A 104 8.00 -21.00 0.99
C VAL A 104 8.76 -19.89 0.29
N ARG A 105 9.10 -20.11 -0.98
CA ARG A 105 9.95 -19.23 -1.77
C ARG A 105 9.36 -18.95 -3.14
N LEU A 106 9.26 -17.68 -3.48
CA LEU A 106 8.93 -17.21 -4.83
C LEU A 106 10.15 -16.49 -5.40
N ARG A 107 10.72 -17.04 -6.47
CA ARG A 107 12.02 -16.57 -6.98
C ARG A 107 12.08 -16.53 -8.50
N ASN A 108 12.76 -15.49 -9.00
CA ASN A 108 13.17 -15.43 -10.41
C ASN A 108 12.00 -15.63 -11.41
N VAL A 109 10.88 -15.00 -11.13
CA VAL A 109 9.68 -15.00 -11.98
C VAL A 109 9.24 -13.59 -12.29
N GLN A 110 8.44 -13.43 -13.32
CA GLN A 110 7.71 -12.21 -13.61
C GLN A 110 6.23 -12.44 -13.35
N ILE A 111 5.53 -11.41 -12.91
CA ILE A 111 4.08 -11.45 -12.68
C ILE A 111 3.47 -10.21 -13.32
N ASN A 112 2.65 -10.45 -14.33
CA ASN A 112 1.84 -9.44 -14.98
C ASN A 112 0.40 -9.55 -14.50
N GLY A 113 -0.05 -8.57 -13.73
CA GLY A 113 -1.43 -8.51 -13.23
C GLY A 113 -2.46 -8.17 -14.31
N THR A 114 -2.02 -7.67 -15.46
CA THR A 114 -2.87 -7.36 -16.64
C THR A 114 -4.00 -6.35 -16.39
N ARG A 115 -3.81 -5.43 -15.48
CA ARG A 115 -4.79 -4.36 -15.21
C ARG A 115 -4.98 -3.43 -16.41
N LEU A 116 -3.89 -3.04 -17.08
CA LEU A 116 -3.88 -2.21 -18.30
C LEU A 116 -4.71 -0.92 -18.17
N GLY A 117 -4.60 -0.24 -17.02
CA GLY A 117 -5.32 1.01 -16.77
C GLY A 117 -6.81 0.87 -16.45
N ALA A 118 -7.34 -0.35 -16.34
CA ALA A 118 -8.69 -0.58 -15.86
C ALA A 118 -8.85 -0.19 -14.39
N PRO A 119 -10.04 0.13 -13.90
CA PRO A 119 -10.28 0.32 -12.46
C PRO A 119 -9.84 -0.92 -11.67
N PRO A 120 -9.40 -0.75 -10.41
CA PRO A 120 -8.99 -1.88 -9.59
C PRO A 120 -10.15 -2.84 -9.37
N THR A 121 -9.82 -4.12 -9.37
CA THR A 121 -10.75 -5.18 -8.99
C THR A 121 -10.59 -5.44 -7.51
N ASN A 122 -11.68 -5.65 -6.80
CA ASN A 122 -11.63 -6.11 -5.40
C ASN A 122 -10.86 -7.42 -5.33
N GLY A 123 -9.96 -7.52 -4.38
CA GLY A 123 -9.10 -8.69 -4.21
C GLY A 123 -7.72 -8.28 -3.70
N GLY A 124 -6.83 -9.24 -3.62
CA GLY A 124 -5.49 -9.06 -3.08
C GLY A 124 -4.48 -8.48 -4.07
N ALA A 125 -3.24 -8.56 -3.69
CA ALA A 125 -2.10 -8.20 -4.50
C ALA A 125 -1.80 -9.25 -5.60
N ASN A 126 -0.93 -8.92 -6.53
CA ASN A 126 -0.38 -9.92 -7.47
C ASN A 126 0.26 -11.09 -6.71
N ILE A 127 0.94 -10.79 -5.61
CA ILE A 127 1.62 -11.76 -4.74
C ILE A 127 1.06 -11.57 -3.34
N GLU A 128 0.47 -12.63 -2.80
CA GLU A 128 0.02 -12.68 -1.41
C GLU A 128 0.85 -13.69 -0.64
N MET A 129 1.59 -13.19 0.34
CA MET A 129 2.44 -13.99 1.21
C MET A 129 2.13 -13.66 2.68
N GLY A 130 2.82 -14.25 3.61
CA GLY A 130 2.56 -14.02 5.03
C GLY A 130 1.48 -14.95 5.58
N GLY A 131 0.44 -14.38 6.19
CA GLY A 131 -0.49 -15.18 6.97
C GLY A 131 0.14 -15.60 8.30
N SER A 132 -0.33 -16.68 8.91
CA SER A 132 0.26 -17.20 10.15
C SER A 132 1.51 -18.06 9.88
N THR A 133 2.49 -17.52 9.17
CA THR A 133 3.68 -18.22 8.68
C THR A 133 4.98 -17.54 9.10
N SER A 134 6.10 -18.18 8.77
CA SER A 134 7.43 -17.63 9.04
C SER A 134 8.43 -17.98 7.93
N ASN A 135 9.50 -17.14 7.84
CA ASN A 135 10.69 -17.39 7.02
C ASN A 135 10.43 -17.49 5.51
N GLN A 136 9.43 -16.80 5.00
CA GLN A 136 9.15 -16.77 3.57
C GLN A 136 10.14 -15.89 2.82
N LEU A 137 10.39 -16.21 1.56
CA LEU A 137 11.35 -15.49 0.71
C LEU A 137 10.72 -15.12 -0.63
N ILE A 138 10.80 -13.83 -0.97
CA ILE A 138 10.45 -13.30 -2.28
C ILE A 138 11.69 -12.59 -2.81
N GLU A 139 12.29 -13.12 -3.88
CA GLU A 139 13.49 -12.51 -4.45
C GLU A 139 13.63 -12.65 -5.96
N TYR A 140 14.23 -11.64 -6.58
CA TYR A 140 14.41 -11.53 -8.03
C TYR A 140 13.10 -11.64 -8.83
N VAL A 141 12.02 -11.22 -8.23
CA VAL A 141 10.68 -11.19 -8.84
C VAL A 141 10.46 -9.84 -9.52
N HIS A 142 9.86 -9.84 -10.72
CA HIS A 142 9.30 -8.64 -11.32
C HIS A 142 7.79 -8.71 -11.25
N SER A 143 7.17 -7.90 -10.41
CA SER A 143 5.72 -7.83 -10.24
C SER A 143 5.20 -6.47 -10.66
N PHE A 144 4.26 -6.43 -11.59
CA PHE A 144 3.74 -5.19 -12.17
C PHE A 144 2.28 -5.28 -12.58
N ASP A 145 1.68 -4.12 -12.81
CA ASP A 145 0.31 -3.92 -13.31
C ASP A 145 -0.77 -4.71 -12.53
N PRO A 146 -0.82 -4.60 -11.19
CA PRO A 146 -1.73 -5.39 -10.36
C PRO A 146 -3.19 -4.99 -10.61
N ARG A 147 -4.08 -5.97 -10.70
CA ARG A 147 -5.53 -5.73 -10.75
C ARG A 147 -6.10 -5.24 -9.43
N GLY A 148 -5.49 -5.65 -8.33
CA GLY A 148 -5.83 -5.22 -6.98
C GLY A 148 -5.04 -3.99 -6.55
N TRP A 149 -4.85 -3.87 -5.26
CA TRP A 149 -4.30 -2.69 -4.60
C TRP A 149 -2.78 -2.72 -4.39
N SER A 150 -2.08 -3.81 -4.69
CA SER A 150 -0.63 -3.91 -4.50
C SER A 150 0.03 -4.90 -5.47
N CYS A 151 1.30 -4.68 -5.76
CA CYS A 151 2.12 -5.68 -6.46
C CYS A 151 2.52 -6.84 -5.56
N LEU A 152 2.77 -6.59 -4.29
CA LEU A 152 3.20 -7.57 -3.31
C LEU A 152 2.68 -7.22 -1.93
N HIS A 153 2.03 -8.17 -1.27
CA HIS A 153 1.57 -8.07 0.10
C HIS A 153 2.12 -9.21 0.96
N VAL A 154 2.59 -8.87 2.15
CA VAL A 154 3.00 -9.84 3.18
C VAL A 154 2.12 -9.62 4.41
N ALA A 155 1.08 -10.42 4.51
CA ALA A 155 0.02 -10.30 5.51
C ALA A 155 0.45 -10.71 6.92
N GLU A 156 -0.17 -10.12 7.93
CA GLU A 156 0.10 -10.37 9.36
C GLU A 156 -0.44 -11.73 9.87
N GLY A 157 -1.43 -12.30 9.16
CA GLY A 157 -2.19 -13.44 9.66
C GLY A 157 -2.92 -13.12 10.98
N ASN A 158 -2.80 -13.98 11.98
CA ASN A 158 -3.28 -13.70 13.34
C ASN A 158 -2.24 -12.93 14.17
N LEU A 159 -1.55 -11.97 13.59
CA LEU A 159 -0.40 -11.24 14.14
C LEU A 159 0.79 -12.16 14.47
N THR A 160 0.93 -13.25 13.73
CA THR A 160 1.96 -14.27 13.95
C THR A 160 2.91 -14.42 12.77
N CYS A 161 2.68 -13.70 11.68
CA CYS A 161 3.65 -13.63 10.59
C CYS A 161 4.98 -13.07 11.09
N THR A 162 6.10 -13.75 10.73
CA THR A 162 7.41 -13.29 11.15
C THR A 162 8.53 -13.71 10.20
N ASN A 163 9.58 -12.88 10.12
CA ASN A 163 10.82 -13.17 9.39
C ASN A 163 10.64 -13.36 7.87
N ALA A 164 9.72 -12.66 7.25
CA ALA A 164 9.66 -12.63 5.79
C ALA A 164 10.84 -11.85 5.22
N THR A 165 11.37 -12.29 4.09
CA THR A 165 12.42 -11.58 3.34
C THR A 165 11.92 -11.23 1.94
N VAL A 166 11.93 -9.94 1.61
CA VAL A 166 11.59 -9.39 0.30
C VAL A 166 12.82 -8.65 -0.22
N GLN A 167 13.52 -9.22 -1.18
CA GLN A 167 14.81 -8.66 -1.60
C GLN A 167 15.08 -8.78 -3.08
N ASN A 168 15.83 -7.79 -3.62
CA ASN A 168 16.33 -7.80 -5.00
C ASN A 168 15.20 -7.93 -6.04
N ASN A 169 14.03 -7.38 -5.76
CA ASN A 169 12.88 -7.43 -6.66
C ASN A 169 12.79 -6.15 -7.49
N ASP A 170 12.18 -6.28 -8.67
CA ASP A 170 11.73 -5.19 -9.52
C ASP A 170 10.21 -5.06 -9.36
N ILE A 171 9.71 -3.98 -8.81
CA ILE A 171 8.30 -3.83 -8.47
C ILE A 171 7.72 -2.61 -9.19
N GLY A 172 6.60 -2.80 -9.84
CA GLY A 172 5.89 -1.75 -10.59
C GLY A 172 6.09 -1.84 -12.11
N PRO A 173 5.38 -0.95 -12.86
CA PRO A 173 4.46 0.06 -12.36
C PRO A 173 3.20 -0.52 -11.70
N ALA A 174 2.52 0.28 -10.84
CA ALA A 174 1.33 -0.15 -10.12
C ALA A 174 0.29 0.97 -10.00
N GLY A 175 -0.95 0.67 -10.34
CA GLY A 175 -2.05 1.61 -10.26
C GLY A 175 -2.14 2.60 -11.42
N SER A 176 -2.85 3.69 -11.22
CA SER A 176 -2.99 4.81 -12.15
C SER A 176 -3.21 6.11 -11.38
N ASP A 177 -3.06 7.27 -12.05
CA ASP A 177 -3.28 8.58 -11.43
C ASP A 177 -4.76 8.93 -11.21
N ALA A 178 -5.68 8.08 -11.68
CA ALA A 178 -7.10 8.30 -11.48
C ALA A 178 -7.47 8.13 -9.99
N PHE A 179 -8.41 8.96 -9.53
CA PHE A 179 -8.85 8.97 -8.14
C PHE A 179 -9.27 7.57 -7.66
N GLN A 180 -8.74 7.12 -6.52
CA GLN A 180 -8.97 5.80 -5.92
C GLN A 180 -8.58 4.59 -6.82
N GLN A 181 -7.78 4.81 -7.85
CA GLN A 181 -7.27 3.74 -8.69
C GLN A 181 -5.78 3.47 -8.45
N TRP A 182 -5.31 3.89 -7.30
CA TRP A 182 -3.92 3.74 -6.90
C TRP A 182 -3.60 2.30 -6.49
N ALA A 183 -2.31 1.98 -6.51
CA ALA A 183 -1.80 0.70 -6.01
C ALA A 183 -0.39 0.85 -5.42
N ASP A 184 -0.12 0.03 -4.41
CA ASP A 184 1.18 -0.03 -3.74
C ASP A 184 2.21 -0.82 -4.54
N GLY A 185 3.47 -0.54 -4.26
CA GLY A 185 4.56 -1.42 -4.63
C GLY A 185 4.62 -2.65 -3.71
N ILE A 186 5.03 -2.43 -2.46
CA ILE A 186 5.20 -3.48 -1.45
C ILE A 186 4.45 -3.08 -0.19
N SER A 187 3.58 -3.96 0.30
CA SER A 187 2.78 -3.79 1.51
C SER A 187 3.13 -4.86 2.53
N VAL A 188 3.51 -4.47 3.75
CA VAL A 188 4.06 -5.39 4.75
C VAL A 188 3.35 -5.22 6.09
N ALA A 189 2.74 -6.31 6.55
CA ALA A 189 2.15 -6.44 7.88
C ALA A 189 2.82 -7.55 8.71
N CYS A 190 3.92 -8.12 8.24
CA CYS A 190 4.66 -9.23 8.87
C CYS A 190 5.78 -8.69 9.77
N GLN A 191 5.91 -9.23 10.97
CA GLN A 191 6.89 -8.78 11.95
C GLN A 191 8.31 -9.27 11.66
N ASN A 192 9.32 -8.55 12.15
CA ASN A 192 10.73 -8.93 12.04
C ASN A 192 11.18 -9.24 10.60
N SER A 193 10.57 -8.60 9.63
CA SER A 193 10.81 -8.83 8.21
C SER A 193 12.02 -8.05 7.69
N LEU A 194 12.54 -8.45 6.55
CA LEU A 194 13.64 -7.77 5.87
C LEU A 194 13.22 -7.40 4.46
N ILE A 195 13.11 -6.11 4.20
CA ILE A 195 12.73 -5.53 2.90
C ILE A 195 13.94 -4.78 2.38
N ARG A 196 14.66 -5.35 1.42
CA ARG A 196 15.94 -4.74 1.00
C ARG A 196 16.26 -4.88 -0.48
N ASN A 197 17.05 -3.90 -0.95
CA ASN A 197 17.59 -3.91 -2.32
C ASN A 197 16.52 -4.05 -3.41
N ASN A 198 15.28 -3.61 -3.13
CA ASN A 198 14.22 -3.63 -4.13
C ASN A 198 14.25 -2.33 -4.94
N MET A 199 13.99 -2.44 -6.24
CA MET A 199 13.71 -1.34 -7.13
C MET A 199 12.19 -1.22 -7.27
N ILE A 200 11.62 -0.11 -6.84
CA ILE A 200 10.18 0.13 -6.88
C ILE A 200 9.91 1.31 -7.80
N TYR A 201 9.25 1.03 -8.92
CA TYR A 201 9.10 1.94 -10.03
C TYR A 201 7.64 2.28 -10.27
N ASN A 202 7.31 3.57 -10.31
CA ASN A 202 5.97 4.08 -10.59
C ASN A 202 4.82 3.37 -9.85
N PRO A 203 4.89 3.15 -8.53
CA PRO A 203 3.69 2.89 -7.76
C PRO A 203 2.89 4.19 -7.65
N THR A 204 1.61 4.11 -7.35
CA THR A 204 0.74 5.30 -7.30
C THR A 204 0.15 5.57 -5.92
N ASP A 205 0.16 4.59 -5.00
CA ASP A 205 -0.30 4.76 -3.62
C ASP A 205 0.88 4.83 -2.64
N GLY A 206 1.43 3.70 -2.24
CA GLY A 206 2.63 3.60 -1.43
C GLY A 206 3.76 2.88 -2.16
N GLY A 207 5.00 3.39 -2.06
CA GLY A 207 6.17 2.64 -2.53
C GLY A 207 6.38 1.40 -1.67
N ILE A 208 6.58 1.63 -0.36
CA ILE A 208 6.60 0.60 0.69
C ILE A 208 5.64 1.05 1.79
N VAL A 209 4.64 0.24 2.10
CA VAL A 209 3.68 0.48 3.16
C VAL A 209 3.92 -0.49 4.31
N LEU A 210 4.17 0.04 5.51
CA LEU A 210 4.32 -0.74 6.73
C LEU A 210 3.05 -0.60 7.57
N PHE A 211 2.37 -1.69 7.79
CA PHE A 211 1.18 -1.74 8.67
C PHE A 211 1.58 -2.01 10.13
N GLY A 212 2.42 -1.15 10.70
CA GLY A 212 3.10 -1.39 11.96
C GLY A 212 4.34 -2.26 11.73
N SER A 213 4.17 -3.57 11.62
CA SER A 213 5.23 -4.55 11.31
C SER A 213 6.43 -4.50 12.27
N PRO A 214 6.24 -4.62 13.60
CA PRO A 214 7.30 -4.44 14.58
C PRO A 214 8.56 -5.25 14.25
N GLY A 215 9.74 -4.65 14.48
CA GLY A 215 11.03 -5.28 14.25
C GLY A 215 11.48 -5.38 12.78
N THR A 216 10.68 -4.90 11.83
CA THR A 216 11.00 -4.96 10.39
C THR A 216 12.10 -3.97 10.01
N ARG A 217 12.97 -4.40 9.10
CA ARG A 217 14.01 -3.57 8.49
C ARG A 217 13.70 -3.30 7.02
N VAL A 218 13.72 -2.01 6.66
CA VAL A 218 13.55 -1.53 5.29
C VAL A 218 14.84 -0.82 4.90
N GLU A 219 15.66 -1.46 4.07
CA GLU A 219 17.02 -0.96 3.83
C GLU A 219 17.48 -1.08 2.38
N ASN A 220 18.21 -0.06 1.91
CA ASN A 220 18.81 -0.05 0.58
C ASN A 220 17.80 -0.24 -0.58
N ASN A 221 16.54 0.15 -0.40
CA ASN A 221 15.56 0.15 -1.48
C ASN A 221 15.65 1.46 -2.26
N THR A 222 15.29 1.39 -3.54
CA THR A 222 15.12 2.57 -4.39
C THR A 222 13.65 2.66 -4.82
N ILE A 223 13.02 3.79 -4.51
CA ILE A 223 11.65 4.11 -4.90
C ILE A 223 11.73 5.30 -5.84
N TRP A 224 11.18 5.20 -7.05
CA TRP A 224 11.25 6.28 -8.00
C TRP A 224 10.05 6.35 -8.94
N VAL A 225 9.77 7.57 -9.42
CA VAL A 225 8.67 7.85 -10.34
C VAL A 225 9.17 8.70 -11.51
N ASP A 226 8.66 8.43 -12.71
CA ASP A 226 8.92 9.20 -13.91
C ASP A 226 7.67 9.45 -14.77
N ILE A 227 6.58 8.74 -14.51
CA ILE A 227 5.32 8.90 -15.26
C ILE A 227 4.09 9.09 -14.37
N HIS A 228 4.12 8.67 -13.11
CA HIS A 228 2.97 8.74 -12.19
C HIS A 228 3.26 9.58 -10.96
N THR A 229 2.20 10.14 -10.36
CA THR A 229 2.26 10.68 -9.01
C THR A 229 2.22 9.52 -8.02
N LEU A 230 3.14 9.54 -7.06
CA LEU A 230 3.15 8.64 -5.92
C LEU A 230 2.67 9.38 -4.67
N LEU A 231 1.69 8.83 -3.95
CA LEU A 231 1.16 9.48 -2.74
C LEU A 231 2.16 9.38 -1.58
N GLY A 232 2.81 8.24 -1.37
CA GLY A 232 3.84 8.10 -0.35
C GLY A 232 4.98 7.16 -0.73
N GLY A 233 6.22 7.57 -0.48
CA GLY A 233 7.38 6.72 -0.74
C GLY A 233 7.46 5.55 0.25
N ILE A 234 7.65 5.84 1.54
CA ILE A 234 7.61 4.86 2.63
C ILE A 234 6.60 5.32 3.67
N ASN A 235 5.61 4.51 3.97
CA ASN A 235 4.49 4.86 4.83
C ASN A 235 4.56 4.13 6.16
N MET A 236 4.61 4.90 7.27
CA MET A 236 4.56 4.44 8.66
C MET A 236 3.38 5.11 9.36
N VAL A 237 2.20 4.99 8.74
CA VAL A 237 0.99 5.76 9.10
C VAL A 237 -0.17 4.88 9.56
N ASP A 238 -0.13 3.59 9.26
CA ASP A 238 -1.23 2.68 9.53
C ASP A 238 -1.33 2.30 11.00
N VAL A 239 -2.54 2.40 11.54
CA VAL A 239 -2.83 2.04 12.93
C VAL A 239 -3.13 0.55 13.06
N THR A 240 -3.83 -0.03 12.10
CA THR A 240 -4.14 -1.46 12.11
C THR A 240 -3.13 -2.24 11.23
N PRO A 241 -2.89 -3.51 11.54
CA PRO A 241 -3.49 -4.30 12.62
C PRO A 241 -2.77 -4.19 13.98
N PHE A 242 -1.58 -3.55 14.03
CA PHE A 242 -0.70 -3.56 15.21
C PHE A 242 -0.94 -2.37 16.17
N GLY A 243 -2.04 -1.63 16.02
CA GLY A 243 -2.32 -0.48 16.89
C GLY A 243 -1.34 0.69 16.71
N GLY A 244 -0.76 0.84 15.52
CA GLY A 244 0.27 1.84 15.26
C GLY A 244 1.65 1.48 15.84
N ASN A 245 1.90 0.23 16.17
CA ASN A 245 3.18 -0.21 16.73
C ASN A 245 4.24 -0.42 15.65
N TYR A 246 5.28 0.43 15.68
CA TYR A 246 6.47 0.37 14.86
C TYR A 246 7.75 0.08 15.68
N ASP A 247 7.62 -0.46 16.89
CA ASP A 247 8.76 -0.72 17.76
C ASP A 247 9.77 -1.63 17.06
N GLY A 248 11.04 -1.20 17.05
CA GLY A 248 12.13 -1.93 16.41
C GLY A 248 12.13 -1.87 14.88
N VAL A 249 11.19 -1.18 14.25
CA VAL A 249 11.25 -0.90 12.81
C VAL A 249 12.44 0.01 12.52
N VAL A 250 13.21 -0.32 11.48
CA VAL A 250 14.35 0.49 11.01
C VAL A 250 14.21 0.74 9.50
N VAL A 251 14.04 2.00 9.13
CA VAL A 251 14.01 2.47 7.73
C VAL A 251 15.32 3.20 7.47
N THR A 252 16.22 2.59 6.69
CA THR A 252 17.59 3.11 6.56
C THR A 252 18.18 2.93 5.16
N ASN A 253 19.00 3.88 4.73
CA ASN A 253 19.74 3.84 3.48
C ASN A 253 18.86 3.64 2.23
N ASN A 254 17.60 4.05 2.27
CA ASN A 254 16.73 4.01 1.10
C ASN A 254 16.91 5.28 0.27
N THR A 255 16.78 5.16 -1.05
CA THR A 255 16.76 6.28 -1.98
C THR A 255 15.33 6.50 -2.48
N ILE A 256 14.84 7.73 -2.33
CA ILE A 256 13.49 8.12 -2.74
C ILE A 256 13.64 9.24 -3.77
N ALA A 257 13.21 8.95 -5.01
CA ALA A 257 13.44 9.80 -6.16
C ALA A 257 12.13 10.23 -6.83
N GLY A 258 11.81 11.49 -6.71
CA GLY A 258 10.68 12.10 -7.41
C GLY A 258 10.97 12.39 -8.89
N GLY A 259 9.96 12.78 -9.61
CA GLY A 259 9.88 12.85 -11.08
C GLY A 259 11.14 13.24 -11.85
N PHE A 260 11.57 14.48 -11.78
CA PHE A 260 12.70 14.92 -12.63
C PHE A 260 14.04 14.28 -12.25
N ALA A 261 14.18 13.64 -11.08
CA ALA A 261 15.42 12.96 -10.71
C ALA A 261 15.59 11.62 -11.43
N SER A 262 14.52 11.03 -11.93
CA SER A 262 14.55 9.77 -12.68
C SER A 262 14.93 9.96 -14.14
N GLN A 263 14.87 11.19 -14.65
CA GLN A 263 15.36 11.54 -15.97
C GLN A 263 16.80 12.01 -15.83
N PRO A 264 17.79 11.26 -16.31
CA PRO A 264 19.18 11.70 -16.21
C PRO A 264 19.31 13.06 -16.85
N ALA A 265 20.01 13.94 -16.14
CA ALA A 265 20.26 15.30 -16.53
C ALA A 265 21.07 15.38 -17.83
N GLU A 266 20.44 15.23 -18.94
CA GLU A 266 21.00 15.66 -20.22
C GLU A 266 20.75 17.16 -20.44
N GLY A 267 20.83 17.96 -19.37
CA GLY A 267 20.58 19.40 -19.43
C GLY A 267 19.09 19.77 -19.54
N SER A 268 18.18 18.84 -19.30
CA SER A 268 16.73 19.05 -19.28
C SER A 268 16.15 19.17 -17.88
N GLU A 269 16.93 18.91 -16.85
CA GLU A 269 16.54 19.23 -15.47
C GLU A 269 16.40 20.74 -15.35
N THR A 270 15.19 21.18 -15.19
CA THR A 270 14.94 22.56 -14.79
C THR A 270 15.12 22.59 -13.27
N ASP A 271 16.25 23.15 -12.83
CA ASP A 271 16.61 23.27 -11.43
C ASP A 271 15.41 23.77 -10.61
N GLY A 272 14.89 22.93 -9.71
CA GLY A 272 13.77 23.27 -8.87
C GLY A 272 12.42 23.40 -9.57
N THR A 273 12.29 23.09 -10.85
CA THR A 273 10.98 23.05 -11.51
C THR A 273 10.32 21.73 -11.21
N ASN A 274 9.15 21.83 -10.59
CA ASN A 274 8.37 20.70 -10.18
C ASN A 274 7.33 20.37 -11.25
N ASN A 275 7.19 19.09 -11.57
CA ASN A 275 6.09 18.61 -12.37
C ASN A 275 4.99 18.11 -11.42
N ASN A 276 3.84 18.77 -11.42
CA ASN A 276 2.72 18.39 -10.54
C ASN A 276 2.14 17.02 -10.84
N ASP A 277 2.42 16.46 -11.99
CA ASP A 277 1.89 15.16 -12.45
C ASP A 277 2.86 14.02 -12.16
N VAL A 278 4.13 14.33 -11.87
CA VAL A 278 5.18 13.34 -11.61
C VAL A 278 5.97 13.75 -10.37
N ILE A 279 5.39 13.55 -9.21
CA ILE A 279 5.99 13.86 -7.91
C ILE A 279 5.74 12.73 -6.92
N ILE A 280 6.51 12.73 -5.84
CA ILE A 280 6.16 11.98 -4.62
C ILE A 280 5.55 12.96 -3.63
N LYS A 281 4.30 12.75 -3.21
CA LYS A 281 3.64 13.72 -2.32
C LYS A 281 4.27 13.74 -0.94
N VAL A 282 4.52 12.59 -0.32
CA VAL A 282 5.32 12.51 0.91
C VAL A 282 6.36 11.41 0.77
N GLY A 283 7.62 11.76 0.77
CA GLY A 283 8.70 10.77 0.58
C GLY A 283 8.73 9.73 1.70
N ILE A 284 8.70 10.15 2.98
CA ILE A 284 8.47 9.27 4.14
C ILE A 284 7.41 9.93 5.04
N ALA A 285 6.31 9.21 5.24
CA ALA A 285 5.21 9.64 6.10
C ALA A 285 5.25 8.88 7.45
N ILE A 286 5.24 9.64 8.57
CA ILE A 286 5.30 9.09 9.93
C ILE A 286 4.09 9.58 10.73
N GLY A 287 3.28 8.66 11.20
CA GLY A 287 2.10 8.89 12.00
C GLY A 287 0.82 9.09 11.17
N PRO A 288 -0.32 8.58 11.68
CA PRO A 288 -1.57 8.50 10.93
C PRO A 288 -2.10 9.85 10.44
N ARG A 289 -1.89 10.93 11.17
CA ARG A 289 -2.41 12.24 10.78
C ARG A 289 -1.75 12.80 9.52
N THR A 290 -0.50 12.46 9.24
CA THR A 290 0.17 12.90 7.99
C THR A 290 -0.56 12.45 6.74
N TRP A 291 -1.26 11.33 6.82
CA TRP A 291 -1.98 10.71 5.71
C TRP A 291 -3.49 10.87 5.86
N PHE A 292 -4.05 10.42 6.98
CA PHE A 292 -5.47 10.28 7.21
C PHE A 292 -6.12 11.48 7.94
N GLY A 293 -5.37 12.54 8.20
CA GLY A 293 -5.88 13.65 9.01
C GLY A 293 -6.32 13.18 10.39
N ASN A 294 -7.50 13.58 10.82
CA ASN A 294 -8.02 13.27 12.15
C ASN A 294 -8.88 12.00 12.23
N GLU A 295 -8.90 11.16 11.20
CA GLU A 295 -9.78 9.97 11.19
C GLU A 295 -9.54 9.04 12.36
N TYR A 296 -8.28 8.83 12.71
CA TYR A 296 -7.92 7.94 13.80
C TYR A 296 -7.82 8.65 15.15
N LEU A 297 -8.32 9.89 15.23
CA LEU A 297 -8.41 10.70 16.45
C LEU A 297 -7.05 10.80 17.19
N ASN A 298 -6.97 10.13 18.35
CA ASN A 298 -5.79 10.16 19.22
C ASN A 298 -4.84 8.97 19.02
N ASN A 299 -5.08 8.12 18.00
CA ASN A 299 -4.15 7.06 17.69
C ASN A 299 -2.85 7.65 17.15
N VAL A 300 -1.75 7.04 17.53
CA VAL A 300 -0.41 7.47 17.15
C VAL A 300 0.41 6.30 16.63
N SER A 301 1.34 6.56 15.73
CA SER A 301 2.42 5.62 15.45
C SER A 301 3.44 5.66 16.57
N THR A 302 3.90 4.49 17.04
CA THR A 302 4.84 4.38 18.16
C THR A 302 6.10 3.63 17.79
N GLY A 303 7.26 4.16 18.20
CA GLY A 303 8.56 3.53 17.96
C GLY A 303 9.08 3.77 16.55
N GLY A 304 10.17 3.12 16.23
CA GLY A 304 10.79 3.16 14.90
C GLY A 304 11.97 4.13 14.79
N THR A 305 12.89 3.74 13.89
CA THR A 305 14.07 4.54 13.51
C THR A 305 14.05 4.79 12.02
N VAL A 306 14.18 6.04 11.62
CA VAL A 306 14.23 6.50 10.22
C VAL A 306 15.52 7.27 10.02
N GLN A 307 16.51 6.66 9.37
CA GLN A 307 17.85 7.24 9.32
C GLN A 307 18.56 6.99 7.99
N ASN A 308 19.47 7.91 7.64
CA ASN A 308 20.37 7.79 6.49
C ASN A 308 19.65 7.59 5.15
N ASN A 309 18.38 7.98 5.02
CA ASN A 309 17.67 7.92 3.76
C ASN A 309 18.00 9.14 2.90
N GLN A 310 17.96 8.94 1.60
CA GLN A 310 18.31 9.94 0.59
C GLN A 310 17.09 10.35 -0.22
N PHE A 311 16.91 11.64 -0.44
CA PHE A 311 15.81 12.20 -1.21
C PHE A 311 16.35 13.00 -2.37
N THR A 312 15.81 12.79 -3.56
CA THR A 312 16.15 13.56 -4.75
C THR A 312 14.93 13.75 -5.65
N GLY A 313 14.88 14.82 -6.42
CA GLY A 313 13.79 15.08 -7.35
C GLY A 313 12.63 15.87 -6.75
N ALA A 314 11.44 15.66 -7.28
CA ALA A 314 10.26 16.47 -7.00
C ALA A 314 9.33 15.84 -5.94
N PHE A 315 8.98 16.64 -4.93
CA PHE A 315 8.13 16.26 -3.81
C PHE A 315 7.10 17.33 -3.48
N SER A 316 5.97 16.94 -2.86
CA SER A 316 5.24 17.89 -2.03
C SER A 316 6.01 18.16 -0.74
N TYR A 317 6.39 17.10 -0.01
CA TYR A 317 7.27 17.11 1.14
C TYR A 317 8.21 15.90 1.10
N GLY A 318 9.47 16.05 1.46
CA GLY A 318 10.40 14.92 1.57
C GLY A 318 10.03 14.01 2.74
N MET A 319 9.79 14.56 3.93
CA MET A 319 9.23 13.83 5.07
C MET A 319 8.12 14.63 5.75
N GLY A 320 7.15 13.91 6.31
CA GLY A 320 6.11 14.46 7.16
C GLY A 320 5.96 13.66 8.45
N MET A 321 5.84 14.35 9.59
CA MET A 321 5.69 13.70 10.89
C MET A 321 4.57 14.37 11.70
N SER A 322 3.53 13.61 12.07
CA SER A 322 2.40 14.06 12.84
C SER A 322 1.73 12.87 13.55
N SER A 323 1.23 13.04 14.77
CA SER A 323 0.71 11.96 15.63
C SER A 323 1.67 10.76 15.76
N ALA A 324 2.85 11.02 16.27
CA ALA A 324 3.91 10.04 16.44
C ALA A 324 4.58 10.16 17.81
N THR A 325 5.09 9.06 18.35
CA THR A 325 5.81 9.04 19.62
C THR A 325 6.96 8.03 19.62
N ASN A 326 8.03 8.31 20.35
CA ASN A 326 9.21 7.44 20.47
C ASN A 326 9.94 7.12 19.16
N PHE A 327 9.88 8.01 18.17
CA PHE A 327 10.67 7.84 16.93
C PHE A 327 12.06 8.44 17.07
N THR A 328 13.02 7.83 16.37
CA THR A 328 14.33 8.43 16.09
C THR A 328 14.44 8.71 14.61
N VAL A 329 14.57 9.98 14.23
CA VAL A 329 14.68 10.43 12.84
C VAL A 329 15.94 11.24 12.69
N GLU A 330 16.95 10.72 11.99
CA GLU A 330 18.27 11.34 11.94
C GLU A 330 19.03 11.05 10.63
N ASN A 331 19.91 11.98 10.26
CA ASN A 331 20.82 11.81 9.12
C ASN A 331 20.13 11.52 7.77
N ASN A 332 18.87 11.88 7.61
CA ASN A 332 18.20 11.82 6.32
C ASN A 332 18.60 13.06 5.51
N VAL A 333 18.95 12.89 4.25
CA VAL A 333 19.60 13.94 3.49
C VAL A 333 18.98 14.16 2.11
N LEU A 334 19.05 15.38 1.64
CA LEU A 334 18.73 15.73 0.27
C LEU A 334 19.99 15.54 -0.59
N ILE A 335 19.84 14.91 -1.75
CA ILE A 335 20.94 14.70 -2.70
C ILE A 335 20.52 15.19 -4.10
N GLY A 336 21.49 15.65 -4.89
CA GLY A 336 21.21 16.16 -6.23
C GLY A 336 20.21 17.33 -6.23
N ASN A 337 19.42 17.43 -7.28
CA ASN A 337 18.38 18.45 -7.42
C ASN A 337 17.10 18.03 -6.73
N THR A 338 16.60 18.85 -5.82
CA THR A 338 15.35 18.61 -5.09
C THR A 338 14.43 19.81 -5.20
N SER A 339 13.14 19.58 -5.28
CA SER A 339 12.12 20.63 -5.27
C SER A 339 10.94 20.23 -4.41
N PHE A 340 10.39 21.21 -3.68
CA PHE A 340 9.26 21.00 -2.78
C PHE A 340 8.17 22.02 -3.12
N ILE A 341 6.94 21.54 -3.37
CA ILE A 341 5.82 22.41 -3.73
C ILE A 341 4.69 22.47 -2.69
N GLY A 342 4.85 21.77 -1.57
CA GLY A 342 3.79 21.58 -0.59
C GLY A 342 2.71 20.62 -1.10
N ALA A 343 1.61 20.50 -0.39
CA ALA A 343 0.52 19.58 -0.72
C ALA A 343 -0.26 20.01 -1.98
N ARG A 344 0.42 19.98 -3.09
CA ARG A 344 -0.11 20.26 -4.43
C ARG A 344 0.00 19.00 -5.30
N GLY A 345 -0.27 19.18 -6.56
CA GLY A 345 -0.21 18.14 -7.55
C GLY A 345 -1.61 17.64 -7.88
N PRO A 346 -1.77 16.47 -8.51
CA PRO A 346 -3.07 16.04 -9.00
C PRO A 346 -4.16 16.18 -7.94
N ASN A 347 -5.26 16.81 -8.34
CA ASN A 347 -6.46 17.01 -7.50
C ASN A 347 -6.29 17.90 -6.26
N CYS A 348 -5.19 18.65 -6.13
CA CYS A 348 -5.01 19.69 -5.12
C CYS A 348 -4.93 21.07 -5.74
N THR A 349 -5.36 22.11 -5.03
CA THR A 349 -5.30 23.50 -5.47
C THR A 349 -4.29 24.33 -4.65
N ALA A 350 -3.91 25.48 -5.17
CA ALA A 350 -3.03 26.40 -4.46
C ALA A 350 -3.66 27.03 -3.19
N ASN A 351 -4.97 26.86 -3.00
CA ASN A 351 -5.70 27.42 -1.87
C ASN A 351 -5.97 26.40 -0.75
N ASP A 352 -5.44 25.18 -0.89
CA ASP A 352 -5.63 24.15 0.12
C ASP A 352 -4.94 24.55 1.42
N PRO A 353 -5.55 24.31 2.59
CA PRO A 353 -4.97 24.67 3.89
C PRO A 353 -3.87 23.69 4.28
N THR A 354 -2.75 23.76 3.60
CA THR A 354 -1.61 22.89 3.82
C THR A 354 -0.37 23.69 4.20
N PRO A 355 0.60 23.09 4.88
CA PRO A 355 1.84 23.77 5.22
C PRO A 355 2.58 24.31 4.00
N ALA A 356 3.34 25.36 4.21
CA ALA A 356 4.25 25.89 3.19
C ALA A 356 5.22 24.80 2.72
N PRO A 357 5.67 24.84 1.44
CA PRO A 357 6.64 23.90 0.94
C PRO A 357 7.91 23.84 1.79
N ALA A 358 8.31 22.65 2.19
CA ALA A 358 9.57 22.41 2.90
C ALA A 358 10.03 20.96 2.69
N ALA A 359 11.30 20.70 2.88
CA ALA A 359 11.86 19.36 2.74
C ALA A 359 11.28 18.41 3.80
N PHE A 360 11.34 18.79 5.05
CA PHE A 360 10.89 17.99 6.18
C PHE A 360 9.98 18.83 7.07
N VAL A 361 8.78 18.33 7.36
CA VAL A 361 7.77 19.03 8.17
C VAL A 361 7.36 18.20 9.36
N ILE A 362 7.15 18.87 10.49
CA ILE A 362 6.75 18.22 11.75
C ILE A 362 5.67 19.06 12.46
N ASP A 363 4.63 18.41 12.92
CA ASP A 363 3.67 18.99 13.86
C ASP A 363 4.06 18.66 15.29
N LEU A 364 4.77 19.58 15.93
CA LEU A 364 5.25 19.41 17.30
C LEU A 364 4.14 19.34 18.34
N SER A 365 2.92 19.71 18.01
CA SER A 365 1.80 19.67 18.97
C SER A 365 1.37 18.24 19.28
N ASN A 366 1.60 17.31 18.37
CA ASN A 366 1.19 15.91 18.48
C ASN A 366 2.31 14.89 18.24
N VAL A 367 3.57 15.35 18.18
CA VAL A 367 4.75 14.48 18.20
C VAL A 367 5.41 14.55 19.57
N GLN A 368 5.58 13.39 20.21
CA GLN A 368 6.06 13.31 21.58
C GLN A 368 7.23 12.34 21.71
N GLN A 369 8.11 12.58 22.68
CA GLN A 369 9.22 11.69 23.08
C GLN A 369 10.08 11.19 21.90
N SER A 370 10.10 11.94 20.80
CA SER A 370 10.83 11.60 19.58
C SER A 370 12.09 12.45 19.47
N THR A 371 13.15 11.86 18.91
CA THR A 371 14.35 12.58 18.52
C THR A 371 14.29 12.85 17.02
N THR A 372 14.43 14.11 16.61
CA THR A 372 14.40 14.51 15.21
C THR A 372 15.64 15.27 14.84
N GLN A 373 16.07 15.15 13.60
CA GLN A 373 17.16 15.98 13.05
C GLN A 373 16.77 17.45 13.02
N PHE A 374 17.75 18.33 12.94
CA PHE A 374 17.57 19.78 13.18
C PHE A 374 16.86 20.55 12.07
N ASP A 375 16.77 19.99 10.87
CA ASP A 375 16.27 20.64 9.67
C ASP A 375 14.77 20.42 9.39
N PHE A 376 14.04 19.90 10.36
CA PHE A 376 12.59 19.87 10.32
C PHE A 376 11.99 21.28 10.49
N THR A 377 11.10 21.64 9.59
CA THR A 377 10.27 22.84 9.70
C THR A 377 9.03 22.51 10.54
N SER A 378 8.87 23.22 11.68
CA SER A 378 7.66 23.09 12.49
C SER A 378 6.47 23.70 11.77
N VAL A 379 5.38 22.93 11.70
CA VAL A 379 4.08 23.36 11.14
C VAL A 379 3.01 23.32 12.22
N SER A 380 1.97 24.14 12.04
CA SER A 380 0.85 24.21 12.99
C SER A 380 -0.20 23.11 12.77
N ASP A 381 -0.17 22.50 11.58
CA ASP A 381 -1.07 21.43 11.15
C ASP A 381 -0.30 20.53 10.19
N GLY A 382 -0.10 19.28 10.58
CA GLY A 382 0.57 18.25 9.80
C GLY A 382 -0.41 17.20 9.26
N ASP A 383 -1.69 17.53 9.19
CA ASP A 383 -2.73 16.62 8.76
C ASP A 383 -2.87 16.56 7.23
N SER A 384 -3.16 15.36 6.72
CA SER A 384 -3.52 15.15 5.29
C SER A 384 -2.53 15.77 4.30
N LEU A 385 -1.24 15.60 4.54
CA LEU A 385 -0.17 16.19 3.71
C LEU A 385 -0.19 15.72 2.26
N ILE A 386 -0.78 14.57 1.97
CA ILE A 386 -0.90 14.03 0.60
C ILE A 386 -1.89 14.82 -0.25
N CYS A 387 -2.89 15.46 0.33
CA CYS A 387 -3.91 16.32 -0.29
C CYS A 387 -4.33 15.88 -1.71
N VAL A 388 -5.43 15.13 -1.82
CA VAL A 388 -6.02 14.70 -3.10
C VAL A 388 -7.49 15.03 -3.13
N LEU A 389 -7.91 15.89 -4.06
CA LEU A 389 -9.34 16.23 -4.25
C LEU A 389 -10.07 15.13 -5.00
N SER A 390 -11.32 14.88 -4.59
CA SER A 390 -12.22 14.04 -5.38
C SER A 390 -12.58 14.72 -6.70
N PRO A 391 -12.86 13.94 -7.77
CA PRO A 391 -13.21 14.50 -9.09
C PRO A 391 -14.42 15.41 -9.08
N ASP A 392 -15.35 15.20 -8.15
CA ASP A 392 -16.60 15.98 -8.03
C ASP A 392 -16.42 17.29 -7.23
N GLY A 393 -15.19 17.63 -6.84
CA GLY A 393 -14.89 18.79 -6.01
C GLY A 393 -15.47 18.68 -4.59
N GLY A 394 -15.72 17.47 -4.12
CA GLY A 394 -16.08 17.13 -2.75
C GLY A 394 -14.89 17.24 -1.79
N ASP A 395 -14.97 16.54 -0.69
CA ASP A 395 -13.88 16.45 0.27
C ASP A 395 -12.65 15.80 -0.37
N TYR A 396 -11.46 16.25 -0.03
CA TYR A 396 -10.26 15.60 -0.56
C TYR A 396 -9.94 14.32 0.22
N TRP A 397 -9.35 13.39 -0.50
CA TRP A 397 -8.97 12.09 0.03
C TRP A 397 -7.64 12.20 0.82
N PRO A 398 -7.43 11.41 1.88
CA PRO A 398 -8.40 10.46 2.46
C PRO A 398 -9.42 11.13 3.38
N PHE A 399 -9.16 12.29 3.92
CA PHE A 399 -10.07 13.07 4.78
C PHE A 399 -9.64 14.51 4.76
N GLY A 400 -10.46 15.33 4.35
CA GLY A 400 -10.26 16.75 4.40
C GLY A 400 -11.58 17.40 4.14
N GLY A 401 -11.79 18.62 4.52
CA GLY A 401 -12.90 19.42 4.05
C GLY A 401 -12.70 19.74 2.57
N ASN A 402 -13.76 20.08 1.85
CA ASN A 402 -13.61 20.64 0.52
C ASN A 402 -12.76 21.93 0.62
N PRO A 403 -11.53 21.97 0.11
CA PRO A 403 -10.66 23.14 0.22
C PRO A 403 -11.21 24.36 -0.52
N ASN A 404 -12.17 24.16 -1.44
CA ASN A 404 -12.89 25.21 -2.13
C ASN A 404 -14.19 25.62 -1.40
N SER A 405 -14.58 24.95 -0.32
CA SER A 405 -15.71 25.40 0.48
C SER A 405 -15.22 26.52 1.38
N SER A 406 -15.62 27.74 1.07
CA SER A 406 -15.51 28.90 1.97
C SER A 406 -16.43 28.79 3.21
N ALA A 407 -17.08 27.66 3.41
CA ALA A 407 -17.88 27.40 4.59
C ALA A 407 -16.96 26.86 5.69
N PRO A 408 -16.86 27.52 6.86
CA PRO A 408 -16.23 26.91 8.03
C PRO A 408 -16.94 25.59 8.34
N PRO A 409 -16.24 24.59 8.90
CA PRO A 409 -16.88 23.35 9.31
C PRO A 409 -18.12 23.69 10.12
N VAL A 410 -19.27 23.15 9.69
CA VAL A 410 -20.51 23.36 10.39
C VAL A 410 -20.34 22.74 11.76
N SER A 411 -20.11 23.60 12.75
CA SER A 411 -20.19 23.19 14.15
C SER A 411 -21.53 22.47 14.32
N PRO A 412 -21.58 21.36 15.07
CA PRO A 412 -22.86 20.71 15.35
C PRO A 412 -23.86 21.77 15.80
N PRO A 413 -25.10 21.76 15.35
CA PRO A 413 -26.07 22.80 15.69
C PRO A 413 -26.11 22.92 17.20
N GLU A 414 -25.72 24.10 17.69
CA GLU A 414 -25.83 24.47 19.08
C GLU A 414 -27.32 24.31 19.47
N ALA A 415 -27.56 23.55 20.51
CA ALA A 415 -28.91 23.32 21.01
C ALA A 415 -29.58 24.68 21.20
N PRO A 416 -30.80 24.89 20.69
CA PRO A 416 -31.45 26.18 20.78
C PRO A 416 -31.58 26.62 22.23
N PRO A 417 -31.34 27.92 22.54
CA PRO A 417 -31.43 28.44 23.89
C PRO A 417 -32.82 28.17 24.46
N GLN A 418 -32.87 27.54 25.63
CA GLN A 418 -34.13 27.36 26.35
C GLN A 418 -34.67 28.70 26.79
N THR A 419 -35.62 29.22 26.05
CA THR A 419 -36.49 30.29 26.51
C THR A 419 -37.61 29.70 27.34
N SER A 420 -37.53 29.95 28.65
CA SER A 420 -38.64 29.74 29.55
C SER A 420 -39.79 30.71 29.25
N THR A 421 -40.93 30.24 28.77
CA THR A 421 -42.19 30.93 28.84
C THR A 421 -43.30 29.99 29.27
N HIS A 422 -44.03 30.49 30.25
CA HIS A 422 -45.18 29.88 30.90
C HIS A 422 -46.43 29.79 30.01
N HIS A 423 -47.19 28.72 30.25
CA HIS A 423 -48.64 28.48 30.12
C HIS A 423 -49.37 28.49 28.78
N SER A 424 -49.95 27.41 28.39
CA SER A 424 -51.33 27.01 28.72
C SER A 424 -51.71 25.69 28.06
N SER A 425 -52.58 24.98 28.68
CA SER A 425 -53.10 23.67 28.40
C SER A 425 -53.92 23.57 27.09
N THR A 426 -53.36 22.88 26.12
CA THR A 426 -54.12 22.21 25.05
C THR A 426 -53.30 21.00 24.59
N GLY A 427 -53.24 19.98 25.47
CA GLY A 427 -52.14 19.06 25.44
C GLY A 427 -52.46 17.60 25.12
N THR A 428 -53.59 17.21 24.50
CA THR A 428 -53.78 15.74 24.36
C THR A 428 -53.82 15.24 22.91
N ILE A 429 -54.04 16.12 21.93
CA ILE A 429 -54.08 15.68 20.52
C ILE A 429 -52.76 15.88 19.80
N VAL A 430 -51.92 16.84 20.22
CA VAL A 430 -50.60 17.11 19.63
C VAL A 430 -49.58 16.08 20.07
N GLY A 431 -49.72 15.48 21.25
CA GLY A 431 -48.78 14.48 21.77
C GLY A 431 -48.78 13.16 21.02
N ILE A 432 -49.93 12.74 20.46
CA ILE A 432 -50.02 11.46 19.73
C ILE A 432 -49.42 11.60 18.32
N VAL A 433 -49.59 12.74 17.66
CA VAL A 433 -49.05 12.99 16.31
C VAL A 433 -47.52 13.19 16.35
N LEU A 434 -47.01 13.89 17.34
CA LEU A 434 -45.56 14.07 17.52
C LEU A 434 -44.86 12.77 18.00
N GLY A 435 -45.55 11.97 18.81
CA GLY A 435 -45.03 10.66 19.23
C GLY A 435 -44.92 9.67 18.09
N THR A 436 -45.86 9.64 17.16
CA THR A 436 -45.84 8.75 15.99
C THR A 436 -44.77 9.21 14.95
N ILE A 437 -44.64 10.51 14.72
CA ILE A 437 -43.59 11.04 13.86
C ILE A 437 -42.21 10.79 14.47
N GLY A 438 -42.04 11.00 15.77
CA GLY A 438 -40.79 10.70 16.47
C GLY A 438 -40.41 9.19 16.43
N ALA A 439 -41.40 8.30 16.59
CA ALA A 439 -41.16 6.85 16.48
C ALA A 439 -40.81 6.43 15.07
N ILE A 440 -41.43 7.01 14.02
CA ILE A 440 -41.12 6.74 12.62
C ILE A 440 -39.71 7.25 12.28
N LEU A 441 -39.33 8.44 12.74
CA LEU A 441 -37.99 8.99 12.53
C LEU A 441 -36.92 8.17 13.30
N LEU A 442 -37.22 7.68 14.49
CA LEU A 442 -36.32 6.84 15.27
C LEU A 442 -36.12 5.49 14.59
N VAL A 443 -37.19 4.88 14.09
CA VAL A 443 -37.11 3.61 13.34
C VAL A 443 -36.35 3.83 12.03
N ALA A 444 -36.58 4.95 11.32
CA ALA A 444 -35.85 5.29 10.11
C ALA A 444 -34.36 5.54 10.40
N ALA A 445 -34.04 6.23 11.49
CA ALA A 445 -32.66 6.46 11.93
C ALA A 445 -31.97 5.15 12.33
N ILE A 446 -32.64 4.29 13.11
CA ILE A 446 -32.12 2.98 13.49
C ILE A 446 -31.93 2.10 12.25
N THR A 447 -32.89 2.11 11.33
CA THR A 447 -32.81 1.32 10.08
C THR A 447 -31.67 1.84 9.18
N TRP A 448 -31.48 3.17 9.11
CA TRP A 448 -30.38 3.79 8.41
C TRP A 448 -29.04 3.47 9.07
N PHE A 449 -28.95 3.56 10.39
CA PHE A 449 -27.74 3.22 11.16
C PHE A 449 -27.40 1.73 11.05
N VAL A 450 -28.40 0.83 11.16
CA VAL A 450 -28.21 -0.61 10.99
C VAL A 450 -27.82 -0.93 9.54
N ARG A 451 -28.41 -0.24 8.57
CA ARG A 451 -28.06 -0.42 7.15
C ARG A 451 -26.65 0.13 6.86
N LYS A 452 -26.30 1.29 7.40
CA LYS A 452 -24.96 1.87 7.29
C LYS A 452 -23.91 1.03 8.04
N TRP A 453 -24.27 0.50 9.21
CA TRP A 453 -23.42 -0.44 9.96
C TRP A 453 -23.32 -1.80 9.25
N ALA A 454 -24.41 -2.31 8.67
CA ALA A 454 -24.40 -3.52 7.87
C ALA A 454 -23.63 -3.35 6.55
N ILE A 455 -23.69 -2.18 5.92
CA ILE A 455 -22.89 -1.83 4.74
C ILE A 455 -21.42 -1.74 5.14
N ARG A 456 -21.07 -1.02 6.20
CA ARG A 456 -19.68 -0.97 6.74
C ARG A 456 -19.18 -2.33 7.18
N ARG A 457 -20.05 -3.19 7.72
CA ARG A 457 -19.71 -4.55 8.11
C ARG A 457 -19.68 -5.49 6.92
N SER A 458 -20.44 -5.24 5.86
CA SER A 458 -20.33 -5.96 4.59
C SER A 458 -19.15 -5.47 3.77
N GLU A 459 -18.80 -4.18 3.85
CA GLU A 459 -17.57 -3.63 3.29
C GLU A 459 -16.34 -4.14 4.07
N ALA A 460 -16.36 -4.07 5.40
CA ALA A 460 -15.37 -4.69 6.27
C ALA A 460 -15.37 -6.22 6.13
N LYS A 461 -16.51 -6.84 5.91
CA LYS A 461 -16.63 -8.29 5.69
C LYS A 461 -16.29 -8.65 4.24
N MET A 462 -16.56 -7.81 3.27
CA MET A 462 -16.11 -7.95 1.90
C MET A 462 -14.60 -7.71 1.79
N TYR A 463 -14.07 -6.77 2.56
CA TYR A 463 -12.65 -6.57 2.77
C TYR A 463 -12.03 -7.76 3.53
N LEU A 464 -12.68 -8.25 4.57
CA LEU A 464 -12.33 -9.45 5.33
C LEU A 464 -12.63 -10.75 4.57
N ASP A 465 -13.66 -10.81 3.74
CA ASP A 465 -13.99 -11.99 2.93
C ASP A 465 -13.14 -12.05 1.66
N ASN A 466 -12.70 -10.91 1.14
CA ASN A 466 -11.63 -10.84 0.12
C ASN A 466 -10.25 -11.09 0.72
N THR A 467 -10.13 -10.94 2.04
CA THR A 467 -8.96 -11.32 2.85
C THR A 467 -9.23 -12.57 3.69
N ARG A 468 -10.33 -13.30 3.46
CA ARG A 468 -10.60 -14.56 4.17
C ARG A 468 -9.61 -15.65 3.81
N ASP A 469 -9.05 -15.52 2.62
CA ASP A 469 -7.87 -16.26 2.26
C ASP A 469 -6.61 -15.58 2.86
N PHE A 470 -6.76 -14.36 3.44
CA PHE A 470 -5.74 -13.55 4.09
C PHE A 470 -6.30 -12.98 5.40
N PRO A 471 -6.59 -13.84 6.39
CA PRO A 471 -7.13 -13.38 7.67
C PRO A 471 -6.13 -12.44 8.33
N GLY A 472 -6.55 -11.25 8.58
CA GLY A 472 -5.78 -10.25 9.30
C GLY A 472 -5.61 -8.91 8.59
N TYR A 473 -5.80 -8.84 7.27
CA TYR A 473 -5.76 -7.57 6.60
C TYR A 473 -7.05 -6.78 6.86
N THR A 474 -6.98 -5.87 7.79
CA THR A 474 -8.01 -4.83 8.01
C THR A 474 -7.55 -3.54 7.35
N GLY A 475 -7.09 -3.64 6.11
CA GLY A 475 -6.54 -2.53 5.37
C GLY A 475 -7.52 -1.39 5.24
N GLN A 476 -7.04 -0.23 5.54
CA GLN A 476 -7.74 1.03 5.59
C GLN A 476 -7.70 1.76 4.26
N LYS A 477 -7.86 1.03 3.18
CA LYS A 477 -7.96 1.65 1.88
C LYS A 477 -9.37 1.49 1.35
N ALA A 478 -10.22 2.38 1.71
CA ALA A 478 -11.50 2.63 1.07
C ALA A 478 -11.75 4.12 0.95
#